data_348759975e68d2d0304363cc8f127164
#
_entry.id   348759975e68d2d0304363cc8f127164
#
_cell.length_a   1.000
_cell.length_b   1.000
_cell.length_c   1.000
_cell.angle_alpha   90.00
_cell.angle_beta   90.00
_cell.angle_gamma   90.00
#
_symmetry.space_group_name_H-M   'P 1'
#
loop_
_entity.id
_entity.type
_entity.pdbx_description
1 polymer ?
#
loop_
_entity_poly.entity_id
_entity_poly.type
_entity_poly.pdbx_seq_one_letter_code
_entity_poly.pdbx_strand_id
1 'polypeptide(L)'
;MAEFILSAFADEAGTTLAEQIAALKRNNIDYIEPRNINGKPILTITDEELAEIKTELDKNGIKVNSLGSPIGKYPITEPFDKHTTDFKRAIEVCKILGTDKMRMFSFFTKQSELNVYRDEVIARLTEMCKIAEENGIILCHENESEIYGQNPTEMLDLMNNVNGLKGIFDPANYRMNGCDVIDGINATLVNLAYLHIKDAIYESQLIVPAGDGEGKIAEILDIVNNATDDVVYLTLEPHLFLFDAYKGIDKHELKVKYTFSNNSESFDFAANALKNLLKESGYEKDGNNVWKK
;
A
#
# COMPACT_ATOMS: atom_id res chain seq x y z
N MET A 1 9.42 -18.14 10.49
CA MET A 1 9.07 -17.95 9.06
C MET A 1 7.79 -17.14 8.98
N ALA A 2 7.73 -16.17 8.08
CA ALA A 2 6.59 -15.29 7.94
C ALA A 2 5.30 -16.03 7.54
N GLU A 3 4.16 -15.49 7.99
CA GLU A 3 2.84 -15.89 7.53
C GLU A 3 2.33 -14.83 6.57
N PHE A 4 2.18 -15.14 5.28
CA PHE A 4 1.67 -14.18 4.31
C PHE A 4 0.16 -14.26 4.17
N ILE A 5 -0.51 -13.11 4.25
CA ILE A 5 -1.95 -12.96 4.08
C ILE A 5 -2.21 -11.97 2.94
N LEU A 6 -3.05 -12.36 1.99
CA LEU A 6 -3.42 -11.50 0.87
C LEU A 6 -4.42 -10.42 1.30
N SER A 7 -4.16 -9.20 0.88
CA SER A 7 -5.04 -8.05 0.92
C SER A 7 -5.09 -7.37 -0.45
N ALA A 8 -5.93 -6.37 -0.66
CA ALA A 8 -5.96 -5.67 -1.94
C ALA A 8 -6.54 -4.26 -1.86
N PHE A 9 -6.10 -3.40 -2.78
CA PHE A 9 -6.83 -2.21 -3.23
C PHE A 9 -7.94 -2.64 -4.17
N ALA A 10 -9.10 -3.00 -3.62
CA ALA A 10 -10.20 -3.58 -4.38
C ALA A 10 -10.97 -2.58 -5.26
N ASP A 11 -10.72 -1.27 -5.11
CA ASP A 11 -11.21 -0.22 -6.01
C ASP A 11 -10.66 -0.36 -7.44
N GLU A 12 -9.58 -1.13 -7.62
CA GLU A 12 -9.07 -1.52 -8.94
C GLU A 12 -9.88 -2.63 -9.62
N ALA A 13 -10.72 -3.35 -8.88
CA ALA A 13 -11.62 -4.37 -9.41
C ALA A 13 -13.01 -3.84 -9.73
N GLY A 14 -13.44 -2.77 -9.07
CA GLY A 14 -14.75 -2.17 -9.25
C GLY A 14 -14.98 -0.93 -8.38
N THR A 15 -15.88 -0.07 -8.82
CA THR A 15 -16.14 1.22 -8.18
C THR A 15 -16.98 1.06 -6.90
N THR A 16 -18.00 0.18 -6.92
CA THR A 16 -18.92 -0.02 -5.80
C THR A 16 -18.39 -0.98 -4.76
N LEU A 17 -18.79 -0.81 -3.49
CA LEU A 17 -18.47 -1.75 -2.42
C LEU A 17 -18.85 -3.20 -2.77
N ALA A 18 -20.01 -3.39 -3.40
CA ALA A 18 -20.47 -4.71 -3.79
C ALA A 18 -19.55 -5.39 -4.82
N GLU A 19 -19.06 -4.64 -5.82
CA GLU A 19 -18.10 -5.12 -6.81
C GLU A 19 -16.76 -5.47 -6.16
N GLN A 20 -16.30 -4.61 -5.24
CA GLN A 20 -15.04 -4.81 -4.49
C GLN A 20 -15.12 -6.08 -3.64
N ILE A 21 -16.18 -6.28 -2.86
CA ILE A 21 -16.41 -7.48 -2.06
C ILE A 21 -16.50 -8.72 -2.96
N ALA A 22 -17.23 -8.64 -4.07
CA ALA A 22 -17.35 -9.75 -5.00
C ALA A 22 -16.00 -10.19 -5.59
N ALA A 23 -15.13 -9.22 -5.93
CA ALA A 23 -13.78 -9.48 -6.43
C ALA A 23 -12.88 -10.12 -5.37
N LEU A 24 -12.89 -9.61 -4.15
CA LEU A 24 -12.14 -10.17 -3.02
C LEU A 24 -12.55 -11.63 -2.75
N LYS A 25 -13.85 -11.89 -2.61
CA LYS A 25 -14.38 -13.25 -2.37
C LYS A 25 -14.05 -14.23 -3.49
N ARG A 26 -14.22 -13.81 -4.75
CA ARG A 26 -13.90 -14.64 -5.93
C ARG A 26 -12.42 -15.02 -5.96
N ASN A 27 -11.56 -14.15 -5.42
CA ASN A 27 -10.13 -14.39 -5.32
C ASN A 27 -9.67 -15.00 -3.99
N ASN A 28 -10.57 -15.36 -3.07
CA ASN A 28 -10.24 -15.84 -1.72
C ASN A 28 -9.27 -14.89 -0.99
N ILE A 29 -9.55 -13.60 -1.03
CA ILE A 29 -8.85 -12.54 -0.32
C ILE A 29 -9.80 -12.05 0.78
N ASP A 30 -9.38 -12.15 2.04
CA ASP A 30 -10.21 -11.83 3.21
C ASP A 30 -9.91 -10.45 3.79
N TYR A 31 -8.99 -9.70 3.19
CA TYR A 31 -8.58 -8.37 3.66
C TYR A 31 -8.64 -7.34 2.54
N ILE A 32 -8.98 -6.11 2.92
CA ILE A 32 -9.00 -4.94 2.04
C ILE A 32 -8.15 -3.82 2.63
N GLU A 33 -7.48 -3.07 1.76
CA GLU A 33 -6.91 -1.76 2.05
C GLU A 33 -7.76 -0.70 1.33
N PRO A 34 -8.82 -0.14 1.99
CA PRO A 34 -9.75 0.75 1.31
C PRO A 34 -9.12 2.11 1.02
N ARG A 35 -9.26 2.57 -0.21
CA ARG A 35 -8.77 3.84 -0.75
C ARG A 35 -9.91 4.66 -1.36
N ASN A 36 -10.76 4.02 -2.16
CA ASN A 36 -11.99 4.58 -2.71
C ASN A 36 -13.11 3.55 -2.61
N ILE A 37 -14.29 3.98 -2.22
CA ILE A 37 -15.49 3.13 -2.15
C ILE A 37 -16.70 3.93 -2.69
N ASN A 38 -17.50 3.30 -3.55
CA ASN A 38 -18.66 3.91 -4.19
C ASN A 38 -18.33 5.22 -4.95
N GLY A 39 -17.13 5.26 -5.57
CA GLY A 39 -16.64 6.43 -6.30
C GLY A 39 -16.20 7.61 -5.42
N LYS A 40 -16.12 7.44 -4.10
CA LYS A 40 -15.70 8.46 -3.16
C LYS A 40 -14.32 8.14 -2.57
N PRO A 41 -13.39 9.11 -2.51
CA PRO A 41 -12.17 8.98 -1.70
C PRO A 41 -12.51 8.68 -0.24
N ILE A 42 -11.79 7.75 0.39
CA ILE A 42 -12.14 7.18 1.71
C ILE A 42 -12.29 8.24 2.82
N LEU A 43 -11.51 9.32 2.79
CA LEU A 43 -11.58 10.39 3.79
C LEU A 43 -12.80 11.30 3.63
N THR A 44 -13.49 11.26 2.47
CA THR A 44 -14.68 12.09 2.18
C THR A 44 -16.00 11.39 2.49
N ILE A 45 -15.94 10.12 2.86
CA ILE A 45 -17.12 9.31 3.22
C ILE A 45 -17.57 9.69 4.63
N THR A 46 -18.88 9.85 4.86
CA THR A 46 -19.42 10.23 6.18
C THR A 46 -19.29 9.09 7.18
N ASP A 47 -19.42 9.38 8.47
CA ASP A 47 -19.33 8.37 9.53
C ASP A 47 -20.45 7.32 9.43
N GLU A 48 -21.65 7.75 9.05
CA GLU A 48 -22.80 6.87 8.83
C GLU A 48 -22.51 5.91 7.65
N GLU A 49 -22.04 6.46 6.52
CA GLU A 49 -21.67 5.64 5.35
C GLU A 49 -20.52 4.67 5.68
N LEU A 50 -19.50 5.13 6.45
CA LEU A 50 -18.40 4.26 6.90
C LEU A 50 -18.88 3.12 7.80
N ALA A 51 -19.84 3.37 8.69
CA ALA A 51 -20.43 2.36 9.55
C ALA A 51 -21.24 1.32 8.74
N GLU A 52 -21.95 1.75 7.70
CA GLU A 52 -22.63 0.86 6.76
C GLU A 52 -21.64 0.02 5.96
N ILE A 53 -20.55 0.63 5.45
CA ILE A 53 -19.45 -0.07 4.77
C ILE A 53 -18.83 -1.12 5.68
N LYS A 54 -18.50 -0.76 6.93
CA LYS A 54 -17.94 -1.69 7.91
C LYS A 54 -18.87 -2.86 8.17
N THR A 55 -20.17 -2.60 8.35
CA THR A 55 -21.17 -3.64 8.55
C THR A 55 -21.24 -4.61 7.37
N GLU A 56 -21.19 -4.09 6.14
CA GLU A 56 -21.27 -4.95 4.95
C GLU A 56 -19.95 -5.74 4.73
N LEU A 57 -18.78 -5.16 5.04
CA LEU A 57 -17.51 -5.88 5.06
C LEU A 57 -17.54 -7.04 6.07
N ASP A 58 -17.96 -6.78 7.30
CA ASP A 58 -18.03 -7.78 8.38
C ASP A 58 -18.99 -8.94 8.03
N LYS A 59 -20.16 -8.62 7.50
CA LYS A 59 -21.15 -9.62 7.05
C LYS A 59 -20.57 -10.54 5.96
N ASN A 60 -19.64 -10.06 5.16
CA ASN A 60 -18.97 -10.81 4.11
C ASN A 60 -17.66 -11.47 4.56
N GLY A 61 -17.25 -11.29 5.83
CA GLY A 61 -16.00 -11.82 6.38
C GLY A 61 -14.75 -11.10 5.90
N ILE A 62 -14.89 -9.88 5.36
CA ILE A 62 -13.75 -9.05 4.89
C ILE A 62 -13.29 -8.13 6.02
N LYS A 63 -12.00 -8.14 6.31
CA LYS A 63 -11.35 -7.29 7.33
C LYS A 63 -10.55 -6.19 6.67
N VAL A 64 -10.33 -5.09 7.38
CA VAL A 64 -9.47 -3.99 6.92
C VAL A 64 -8.07 -4.18 7.53
N ASN A 65 -7.04 -4.39 6.70
CA ASN A 65 -5.67 -4.55 7.17
C ASN A 65 -4.98 -3.20 7.44
N SER A 66 -5.26 -2.20 6.61
CA SER A 66 -4.71 -0.84 6.70
C SER A 66 -5.66 0.12 6.00
N LEU A 67 -5.66 1.40 6.38
CA LEU A 67 -6.33 2.45 5.64
C LEU A 67 -5.43 2.95 4.50
N GLY A 68 -5.83 2.80 3.25
CA GLY A 68 -5.13 3.32 2.06
C GLY A 68 -5.24 4.84 1.92
N SER A 69 -4.77 5.58 2.93
CA SER A 69 -4.93 7.04 3.00
C SER A 69 -3.99 7.78 2.05
N PRO A 70 -4.36 9.02 1.60
CA PRO A 70 -3.48 9.91 0.86
C PRO A 70 -2.66 10.83 1.77
N ILE A 71 -2.65 10.62 3.08
CA ILE A 71 -1.97 11.50 4.05
C ILE A 71 -0.47 11.59 3.69
N GLY A 72 0.03 12.83 3.62
CA GLY A 72 1.39 13.12 3.16
C GLY A 72 1.54 13.35 1.66
N LYS A 73 0.54 13.09 0.81
CA LYS A 73 0.54 13.49 -0.61
C LYS A 73 0.21 14.99 -0.79
N TYR A 74 0.95 15.84 -0.09
CA TYR A 74 0.84 17.30 -0.12
C TYR A 74 2.22 17.92 -0.34
N PRO A 75 2.33 19.11 -0.94
CA PRO A 75 3.61 19.81 -1.02
C PRO A 75 4.19 20.11 0.37
N ILE A 76 5.47 19.82 0.59
CA ILE A 76 6.16 20.10 1.86
C ILE A 76 6.11 21.58 2.24
N THR A 77 6.01 22.47 1.25
CA THR A 77 5.93 23.92 1.40
C THR A 77 4.58 24.43 1.89
N GLU A 78 3.54 23.58 1.90
CA GLU A 78 2.26 23.96 2.48
C GLU A 78 2.30 23.96 4.01
N PRO A 79 1.55 24.85 4.69
CA PRO A 79 1.46 24.87 6.14
C PRO A 79 1.01 23.53 6.71
N PHE A 80 1.70 23.04 7.73
CA PHE A 80 1.42 21.72 8.34
C PHE A 80 0.03 21.64 8.98
N ASP A 81 -0.46 22.74 9.56
CA ASP A 81 -1.78 22.82 10.19
C ASP A 81 -2.93 22.38 9.26
N LYS A 82 -2.80 22.68 7.96
CA LYS A 82 -3.78 22.30 6.94
C LYS A 82 -3.90 20.78 6.84
N HIS A 83 -2.77 20.07 6.92
CA HIS A 83 -2.72 18.61 6.82
C HIS A 83 -3.19 17.92 8.10
N THR A 84 -3.09 18.59 9.25
CA THR A 84 -3.51 18.05 10.54
C THR A 84 -5.01 17.74 10.59
N THR A 85 -5.84 18.49 9.88
CA THR A 85 -7.30 18.25 9.82
C THR A 85 -7.59 16.93 9.08
N ASP A 86 -7.01 16.73 7.90
CA ASP A 86 -7.20 15.51 7.13
C ASP A 86 -6.58 14.30 7.83
N PHE A 87 -5.46 14.50 8.52
CA PHE A 87 -4.81 13.45 9.31
C PHE A 87 -5.70 13.01 10.50
N LYS A 88 -6.31 13.93 11.22
CA LYS A 88 -7.30 13.60 12.26
C LYS A 88 -8.49 12.86 11.70
N ARG A 89 -9.01 13.30 10.53
CA ARG A 89 -10.07 12.57 9.83
C ARG A 89 -9.65 11.14 9.48
N ALA A 90 -8.44 10.93 9.00
CA ALA A 90 -7.94 9.60 8.69
C ALA A 90 -7.86 8.69 9.95
N ILE A 91 -7.49 9.22 11.11
CA ILE A 91 -7.52 8.48 12.39
C ILE A 91 -8.95 8.06 12.75
N GLU A 92 -9.95 8.95 12.58
CA GLU A 92 -11.36 8.61 12.81
C GLU A 92 -11.84 7.50 11.87
N VAL A 93 -11.49 7.58 10.60
CA VAL A 93 -11.82 6.55 9.60
C VAL A 93 -11.20 5.20 9.97
N CYS A 94 -9.94 5.16 10.42
CA CYS A 94 -9.32 3.94 10.90
C CYS A 94 -10.12 3.31 12.06
N LYS A 95 -10.53 4.11 13.03
CA LYS A 95 -11.32 3.64 14.19
C LYS A 95 -12.67 3.09 13.78
N ILE A 96 -13.39 3.76 12.87
CA ILE A 96 -14.70 3.30 12.37
C ILE A 96 -14.55 1.99 11.59
N LEU A 97 -13.53 1.89 10.73
CA LEU A 97 -13.28 0.70 9.92
C LEU A 97 -12.61 -0.45 10.71
N GLY A 98 -12.13 -0.19 11.92
CA GLY A 98 -11.55 -1.20 12.81
C GLY A 98 -10.16 -1.67 12.39
N THR A 99 -9.33 -0.75 11.86
CA THR A 99 -7.91 -1.01 11.58
C THR A 99 -7.00 -0.15 12.45
N ASP A 100 -5.86 -0.71 12.82
CA ASP A 100 -4.80 -0.02 13.56
C ASP A 100 -3.67 0.52 12.67
N LYS A 101 -3.73 0.33 11.35
CA LYS A 101 -2.70 0.76 10.41
C LYS A 101 -3.24 1.80 9.43
N MET A 102 -2.38 2.77 9.11
CA MET A 102 -2.66 3.81 8.13
C MET A 102 -1.47 3.98 7.19
N ARG A 103 -1.68 3.77 5.89
CA ARG A 103 -0.70 4.18 4.88
C ARG A 103 -0.55 5.69 4.87
N MET A 104 0.70 6.17 4.71
CA MET A 104 0.99 7.59 4.54
C MET A 104 2.27 7.82 3.74
N PHE A 105 2.55 9.09 3.41
CA PHE A 105 3.68 9.55 2.62
C PHE A 105 4.41 10.70 3.34
N SER A 106 5.57 11.13 2.80
CA SER A 106 6.46 12.09 3.45
C SER A 106 6.55 13.44 2.73
N PHE A 107 5.46 13.87 2.13
CA PHE A 107 5.25 15.16 1.46
C PHE A 107 5.98 15.31 0.13
N PHE A 108 5.27 15.86 -0.87
CA PHE A 108 5.85 16.14 -2.18
C PHE A 108 6.87 17.26 -2.13
N THR A 109 8.00 17.02 -2.77
CA THR A 109 9.05 18.03 -2.99
C THR A 109 9.73 17.77 -4.33
N LYS A 110 10.46 18.76 -4.85
CA LYS A 110 11.24 18.55 -6.06
C LYS A 110 12.42 17.62 -5.79
N GLN A 111 12.73 16.77 -6.76
CA GLN A 111 13.87 15.84 -6.70
C GLN A 111 15.18 16.50 -6.24
N SER A 112 15.46 17.73 -6.69
CA SER A 112 16.66 18.48 -6.31
C SER A 112 16.64 19.03 -4.89
N GLU A 113 15.50 19.00 -4.21
CA GLU A 113 15.27 19.62 -2.90
C GLU A 113 14.99 18.58 -1.78
N LEU A 114 15.00 17.28 -2.09
CA LEU A 114 14.70 16.20 -1.12
C LEU A 114 15.52 16.34 0.17
N ASN A 115 16.83 16.47 0.05
CA ASN A 115 17.71 16.63 1.21
C ASN A 115 17.56 18.00 1.93
N VAL A 116 17.07 19.03 1.23
CA VAL A 116 16.81 20.35 1.85
C VAL A 116 15.70 20.26 2.88
N TYR A 117 14.68 19.45 2.60
CA TYR A 117 13.52 19.30 3.48
C TYR A 117 13.60 18.11 4.44
N ARG A 118 14.71 17.35 4.46
CA ARG A 118 14.89 16.18 5.32
C ARG A 118 14.47 16.41 6.78
N ASP A 119 15.03 17.45 7.39
CA ASP A 119 14.78 17.70 8.82
C ASP A 119 13.33 18.13 9.10
N GLU A 120 12.72 18.87 8.20
CA GLU A 120 11.31 19.24 8.26
C GLU A 120 10.40 18.01 8.10
N VAL A 121 10.72 17.11 7.15
CA VAL A 121 10.00 15.82 6.98
C VAL A 121 10.06 15.00 8.26
N ILE A 122 11.26 14.78 8.82
CA ILE A 122 11.44 14.02 10.06
C ILE A 122 10.66 14.64 11.21
N ALA A 123 10.69 15.97 11.35
CA ALA A 123 9.96 16.68 12.40
C ALA A 123 8.44 16.46 12.27
N ARG A 124 7.87 16.65 11.07
CA ARG A 124 6.44 16.45 10.82
C ARG A 124 6.02 14.99 11.04
N LEU A 125 6.77 14.03 10.51
CA LEU A 125 6.49 12.61 10.69
C LEU A 125 6.57 12.18 12.16
N THR A 126 7.53 12.72 12.92
CA THR A 126 7.66 12.45 14.37
C THR A 126 6.45 12.95 15.13
N GLU A 127 5.96 14.16 14.81
CA GLU A 127 4.73 14.70 15.43
C GLU A 127 3.51 13.86 15.05
N MET A 128 3.38 13.47 13.78
CA MET A 128 2.28 12.63 13.32
C MET A 128 2.30 11.24 13.96
N CYS A 129 3.46 10.60 14.08
CA CYS A 129 3.59 9.31 14.77
C CYS A 129 3.16 9.40 16.23
N LYS A 130 3.53 10.46 16.94
CA LYS A 130 3.08 10.68 18.32
C LYS A 130 1.57 10.80 18.42
N ILE A 131 0.94 11.60 17.56
CA ILE A 131 -0.53 11.76 17.53
C ILE A 131 -1.20 10.43 17.20
N ALA A 132 -0.66 9.67 16.23
CA ALA A 132 -1.19 8.35 15.85
C ALA A 132 -1.12 7.35 17.01
N GLU A 133 0.03 7.27 17.70
CA GLU A 133 0.26 6.40 18.86
C GLU A 133 -0.73 6.69 19.99
N GLU A 134 -0.97 7.96 20.32
CA GLU A 134 -1.97 8.39 21.32
C GLU A 134 -3.40 7.93 20.95
N ASN A 135 -3.64 7.61 19.67
CA ASN A 135 -4.92 7.13 19.13
C ASN A 135 -4.93 5.63 18.83
N GLY A 136 -3.84 4.90 19.11
CA GLY A 136 -3.71 3.48 18.86
C GLY A 136 -3.54 3.14 17.35
N ILE A 137 -3.02 4.08 16.55
CA ILE A 137 -2.80 3.91 15.10
C ILE A 137 -1.30 3.87 14.81
N ILE A 138 -0.89 2.98 13.93
CA ILE A 138 0.46 2.81 13.42
C ILE A 138 0.54 3.46 12.03
N LEU A 139 1.43 4.42 11.86
CA LEU A 139 1.68 5.02 10.56
C LEU A 139 2.63 4.14 9.75
N CYS A 140 2.25 3.85 8.51
CA CYS A 140 3.01 3.03 7.58
C CYS A 140 3.38 3.86 6.35
N HIS A 141 4.66 4.21 6.24
CA HIS A 141 5.20 5.03 5.14
C HIS A 141 5.45 4.16 3.90
N GLU A 142 4.85 4.53 2.78
CA GLU A 142 5.11 3.90 1.48
C GLU A 142 6.20 4.64 0.72
N ASN A 143 7.16 3.91 0.13
CA ASN A 143 8.11 4.48 -0.82
C ASN A 143 7.38 4.89 -2.11
N GLU A 144 7.48 6.18 -2.46
CA GLU A 144 6.77 6.78 -3.58
C GLU A 144 7.68 7.83 -4.25
N SER A 145 7.38 8.21 -5.49
CA SER A 145 8.13 9.24 -6.23
C SER A 145 7.92 10.63 -5.65
N GLU A 146 8.92 11.50 -5.82
CA GLU A 146 8.87 12.91 -5.44
C GLU A 146 8.67 13.18 -3.94
N ILE A 147 8.98 12.21 -3.06
CA ILE A 147 8.96 12.38 -1.61
C ILE A 147 10.28 11.95 -0.98
N TYR A 148 10.59 12.45 0.23
CA TYR A 148 11.73 11.96 1.01
C TYR A 148 11.45 10.54 1.50
N GLY A 149 12.22 9.55 1.05
CA GLY A 149 11.94 8.12 1.26
C GLY A 149 11.65 7.36 -0.03
N GLN A 150 11.77 8.03 -1.19
CA GLN A 150 11.61 7.40 -2.51
C GLN A 150 12.74 6.42 -2.86
N ASN A 151 13.92 6.58 -2.27
CA ASN A 151 15.06 5.69 -2.47
C ASN A 151 15.46 4.96 -1.17
N PRO A 152 16.25 3.86 -1.26
CA PRO A 152 16.62 3.05 -0.09
C PRO A 152 17.33 3.83 1.02
N THR A 153 18.21 4.78 0.66
CA THR A 153 18.98 5.57 1.64
C THR A 153 18.07 6.47 2.47
N GLU A 154 17.13 7.14 1.83
CA GLU A 154 16.15 8.02 2.48
C GLU A 154 15.15 7.20 3.30
N MET A 155 14.71 6.04 2.78
CA MET A 155 13.83 5.14 3.53
C MET A 155 14.52 4.67 4.82
N LEU A 156 15.76 4.23 4.74
CA LEU A 156 16.54 3.81 5.93
C LEU A 156 16.71 4.96 6.93
N ASP A 157 16.93 6.18 6.43
CA ASP A 157 17.02 7.38 7.27
C ASP A 157 15.72 7.66 8.01
N LEU A 158 14.56 7.56 7.34
CA LEU A 158 13.25 7.67 7.98
C LEU A 158 13.03 6.59 9.04
N MET A 159 13.31 5.32 8.71
CA MET A 159 13.13 4.20 9.64
C MET A 159 14.01 4.33 10.91
N ASN A 160 15.16 4.95 10.80
CA ASN A 160 16.09 5.13 11.92
C ASN A 160 15.81 6.40 12.76
N ASN A 161 15.17 7.42 12.19
CA ASN A 161 15.04 8.73 12.83
C ASN A 161 13.60 9.10 13.22
N VAL A 162 12.59 8.36 12.76
CA VAL A 162 11.18 8.59 13.11
C VAL A 162 10.66 7.43 13.96
N ASN A 163 10.64 7.61 15.26
CA ASN A 163 10.16 6.58 16.19
C ASN A 163 8.67 6.27 15.95
N GLY A 164 8.34 4.96 15.93
CA GLY A 164 6.97 4.49 15.71
C GLY A 164 6.54 4.39 14.25
N LEU A 165 7.33 4.95 13.31
CA LEU A 165 7.05 4.80 11.89
C LEU A 165 7.36 3.37 11.43
N LYS A 166 6.46 2.79 10.64
CA LYS A 166 6.65 1.53 9.94
C LYS A 166 6.78 1.77 8.43
N GLY A 167 7.36 0.81 7.72
CA GLY A 167 7.53 0.89 6.27
C GLY A 167 6.55 0.00 5.52
N ILE A 168 6.00 0.49 4.43
CA ILE A 168 5.38 -0.30 3.37
C ILE A 168 6.40 -0.39 2.25
N PHE A 169 6.62 -1.60 1.76
CA PHE A 169 7.54 -1.82 0.65
C PHE A 169 6.75 -2.03 -0.65
N ASP A 170 6.96 -1.16 -1.64
CA ASP A 170 6.46 -1.30 -3.01
C ASP A 170 7.63 -1.48 -3.98
N PRO A 171 7.80 -2.68 -4.58
CA PRO A 171 8.90 -2.96 -5.49
C PRO A 171 8.82 -2.18 -6.80
N ALA A 172 7.62 -1.94 -7.33
CA ALA A 172 7.45 -1.21 -8.57
C ALA A 172 7.84 0.26 -8.41
N ASN A 173 7.47 0.90 -7.30
CA ASN A 173 7.85 2.28 -7.03
C ASN A 173 9.38 2.44 -6.95
N TYR A 174 10.12 1.51 -6.32
CA TYR A 174 11.57 1.51 -6.37
C TYR A 174 12.10 1.33 -7.80
N ARG A 175 11.57 0.36 -8.56
CA ARG A 175 12.01 0.14 -9.95
C ARG A 175 11.76 1.34 -10.84
N MET A 176 10.56 1.93 -10.78
CA MET A 176 10.19 3.11 -11.57
C MET A 176 11.10 4.32 -11.26
N ASN A 177 11.61 4.42 -10.03
CA ASN A 177 12.60 5.42 -9.63
C ASN A 177 14.06 5.01 -9.93
N GLY A 178 14.29 3.89 -10.63
CA GLY A 178 15.63 3.41 -10.99
C GLY A 178 16.45 2.85 -9.81
N CYS A 179 15.80 2.52 -8.69
CA CYS A 179 16.45 1.97 -7.51
C CYS A 179 16.56 0.43 -7.58
N ASP A 180 17.55 -0.12 -6.88
CA ASP A 180 17.61 -1.57 -6.63
C ASP A 180 16.58 -1.96 -5.57
N VAL A 181 15.77 -2.97 -5.89
CA VAL A 181 14.67 -3.42 -5.01
C VAL A 181 15.16 -4.19 -3.79
N ILE A 182 16.35 -4.82 -3.87
CA ILE A 182 16.96 -5.53 -2.75
C ILE A 182 17.52 -4.54 -1.73
N ASP A 183 18.14 -3.46 -2.19
CA ASP A 183 18.52 -2.35 -1.29
C ASP A 183 17.27 -1.73 -0.65
N GLY A 184 16.18 -1.60 -1.41
CA GLY A 184 14.90 -1.09 -0.92
C GLY A 184 14.29 -1.93 0.18
N ILE A 185 14.18 -3.25 -0.02
CA ILE A 185 13.62 -4.13 1.02
C ILE A 185 14.51 -4.15 2.26
N ASN A 186 15.84 -4.22 2.10
CA ASN A 186 16.77 -4.19 3.23
C ASN A 186 16.65 -2.91 4.07
N ALA A 187 16.42 -1.77 3.43
CA ALA A 187 16.17 -0.50 4.13
C ALA A 187 14.83 -0.51 4.88
N THR A 188 13.79 -1.13 4.31
CA THR A 188 12.44 -1.15 4.88
C THR A 188 12.29 -2.22 5.97
N LEU A 189 13.02 -3.33 5.89
CA LEU A 189 12.97 -4.45 6.87
C LEU A 189 13.22 -4.02 8.31
N VAL A 190 13.95 -2.93 8.54
CA VAL A 190 14.22 -2.39 9.89
C VAL A 190 12.92 -2.19 10.66
N ASN A 191 11.87 -1.75 9.99
CA ASN A 191 10.54 -1.51 10.56
C ASN A 191 9.41 -1.89 9.59
N LEU A 192 9.54 -3.01 8.85
CA LEU A 192 8.53 -3.45 7.88
C LEU A 192 7.16 -3.63 8.54
N ALA A 193 6.11 -3.06 7.93
CA ALA A 193 4.72 -3.32 8.28
C ALA A 193 4.10 -4.37 7.36
N TYR A 194 4.16 -4.14 6.05
CA TYR A 194 3.61 -5.02 5.01
C TYR A 194 4.13 -4.63 3.62
N LEU A 195 3.72 -5.39 2.59
CA LEU A 195 4.13 -5.16 1.21
C LEU A 195 2.93 -4.75 0.34
N HIS A 196 3.15 -3.78 -0.55
CA HIS A 196 2.33 -3.63 -1.75
C HIS A 196 2.89 -4.53 -2.84
N ILE A 197 2.01 -5.18 -3.56
CA ILE A 197 2.39 -6.09 -4.64
C ILE A 197 2.00 -5.47 -5.97
N LYS A 198 2.97 -4.79 -6.55
CA LYS A 198 2.96 -4.19 -7.87
C LYS A 198 4.30 -4.50 -8.53
N ASP A 199 4.33 -4.76 -9.83
CA ASP A 199 5.56 -5.06 -10.54
C ASP A 199 5.71 -4.19 -11.80
N ALA A 200 6.95 -3.90 -12.19
CA ALA A 200 7.22 -2.96 -13.27
C ALA A 200 8.50 -3.32 -14.03
N ILE A 201 8.58 -2.84 -15.28
CA ILE A 201 9.78 -2.89 -16.12
C ILE A 201 10.29 -1.47 -16.29
N TYR A 202 11.49 -1.17 -15.78
CA TYR A 202 12.05 0.17 -15.69
C TYR A 202 12.22 0.85 -17.06
N GLU A 203 12.88 0.20 -18.01
CA GLU A 203 13.23 0.81 -19.29
C GLU A 203 11.98 1.22 -20.10
N SER A 204 10.95 0.41 -20.10
CA SER A 204 9.70 0.66 -20.82
C SER A 204 8.66 1.43 -20.01
N GLN A 205 8.87 1.58 -18.71
CA GLN A 205 7.90 2.15 -17.76
C GLN A 205 6.54 1.43 -17.81
N LEU A 206 6.58 0.12 -17.99
CA LEU A 206 5.38 -0.73 -18.04
C LEU A 206 5.08 -1.30 -16.68
N ILE A 207 3.82 -1.22 -16.26
CA ILE A 207 3.29 -2.00 -15.13
C ILE A 207 2.90 -3.39 -15.64
N VAL A 208 3.28 -4.40 -14.88
CA VAL A 208 3.07 -5.81 -15.21
C VAL A 208 2.60 -6.59 -13.98
N PRO A 209 2.00 -7.79 -14.14
CA PRO A 209 1.64 -8.64 -13.02
C PRO A 209 2.87 -9.06 -12.19
N ALA A 210 2.63 -9.41 -10.93
CA ALA A 210 3.66 -9.90 -10.04
C ALA A 210 4.45 -11.07 -10.65
N GLY A 211 5.75 -10.91 -10.75
CA GLY A 211 6.69 -11.89 -11.32
C GLY A 211 7.03 -11.69 -12.80
N ASP A 212 6.32 -10.84 -13.53
CA ASP A 212 6.59 -10.54 -14.95
C ASP A 212 7.52 -9.33 -15.14
N GLY A 213 7.86 -8.64 -14.03
CA GLY A 213 8.69 -7.44 -14.04
C GLY A 213 10.07 -7.62 -13.41
N GLU A 214 10.63 -6.50 -13.00
CA GLU A 214 11.96 -6.41 -12.41
C GLU A 214 11.92 -6.20 -10.88
N GLY A 215 10.70 -6.30 -10.28
CA GLY A 215 10.46 -6.12 -8.85
C GLY A 215 11.00 -7.25 -7.97
N LYS A 216 11.53 -8.35 -8.55
CA LYS A 216 12.12 -9.49 -7.82
C LYS A 216 11.23 -10.03 -6.69
N ILE A 217 9.92 -10.05 -6.88
CA ILE A 217 8.95 -10.29 -5.80
C ILE A 217 9.19 -11.64 -5.12
N ALA A 218 9.53 -12.71 -5.86
CA ALA A 218 9.84 -14.01 -5.27
C ALA A 218 11.04 -13.96 -4.31
N GLU A 219 12.13 -13.27 -4.69
CA GLU A 219 13.32 -13.08 -3.85
C GLU A 219 12.98 -12.24 -2.61
N ILE A 220 12.16 -11.19 -2.76
CA ILE A 220 11.70 -10.36 -1.65
C ILE A 220 10.87 -11.15 -0.66
N LEU A 221 9.95 -12.00 -1.12
CA LEU A 221 9.16 -12.88 -0.26
C LEU A 221 10.06 -13.80 0.56
N ASP A 222 11.13 -14.35 -0.03
CA ASP A 222 12.10 -15.20 0.68
C ASP A 222 12.92 -14.40 1.70
N ILE A 223 13.34 -13.18 1.36
CA ILE A 223 14.02 -12.28 2.30
C ILE A 223 13.14 -12.00 3.52
N VAL A 224 11.89 -11.59 3.28
CA VAL A 224 10.92 -11.30 4.36
C VAL A 224 10.62 -12.55 5.18
N ASN A 225 10.40 -13.70 4.52
CA ASN A 225 10.15 -14.98 5.20
C ASN A 225 11.27 -15.40 6.17
N ASN A 226 12.51 -15.07 5.82
CA ASN A 226 13.67 -15.37 6.67
C ASN A 226 13.94 -14.31 7.74
N ALA A 227 13.34 -13.13 7.62
CA ALA A 227 13.58 -11.99 8.51
C ALA A 227 12.61 -11.90 9.69
N THR A 228 11.40 -12.48 9.59
CA THR A 228 10.39 -12.40 10.65
C THR A 228 9.57 -13.68 10.77
N ASP A 229 8.97 -13.88 11.93
CA ASP A 229 7.95 -14.92 12.21
C ASP A 229 6.53 -14.31 12.30
N ASP A 230 6.36 -13.05 11.93
CA ASP A 230 5.11 -12.33 12.03
C ASP A 230 4.19 -12.58 10.82
N VAL A 231 2.93 -12.14 10.97
CA VAL A 231 2.00 -12.00 9.85
C VAL A 231 2.39 -10.79 9.01
N VAL A 232 2.60 -11.00 7.72
CA VAL A 232 2.89 -9.95 6.75
C VAL A 232 1.81 -9.93 5.67
N TYR A 233 1.12 -8.80 5.52
CA TYR A 233 0.13 -8.64 4.48
C TYR A 233 0.79 -8.39 3.12
N LEU A 234 0.21 -9.00 2.08
CA LEU A 234 0.56 -8.75 0.69
C LEU A 234 -0.63 -8.04 0.04
N THR A 235 -0.59 -6.71 0.04
CA THR A 235 -1.66 -5.89 -0.54
C THR A 235 -1.48 -5.79 -2.05
N LEU A 236 -2.35 -6.43 -2.81
CA LEU A 236 -2.37 -6.37 -4.26
C LEU A 236 -2.74 -4.97 -4.74
N GLU A 237 -1.85 -4.35 -5.52
CA GLU A 237 -2.01 -3.04 -6.17
C GLU A 237 -1.63 -3.13 -7.65
N PRO A 238 -2.43 -3.79 -8.47
CA PRO A 238 -1.99 -4.24 -9.80
C PRO A 238 -1.74 -3.14 -10.81
N HIS A 239 -2.51 -2.06 -10.83
CA HIS A 239 -2.46 -1.00 -11.84
C HIS A 239 -2.41 -1.55 -13.30
N LEU A 240 -3.10 -2.66 -13.57
CA LEU A 240 -3.09 -3.30 -14.91
C LEU A 240 -4.18 -2.80 -15.84
N PHE A 241 -5.13 -2.03 -15.32
CA PHE A 241 -6.21 -1.43 -16.09
C PHE A 241 -6.55 -0.05 -15.53
N LEU A 242 -6.97 0.88 -16.39
CA LEU A 242 -7.37 2.21 -15.95
C LEU A 242 -8.67 2.13 -15.15
N PHE A 243 -8.67 2.57 -13.90
CA PHE A 243 -9.83 2.60 -13.02
C PHE A 243 -10.19 4.04 -12.62
N ASP A 244 -11.43 4.26 -12.18
CA ASP A 244 -12.00 5.60 -12.01
C ASP A 244 -11.16 6.51 -11.08
N ALA A 245 -10.59 5.94 -10.02
CA ALA A 245 -9.81 6.68 -9.04
C ALA A 245 -8.35 6.94 -9.48
N TYR A 246 -7.84 6.31 -10.56
CA TYR A 246 -6.43 6.32 -10.93
C TYR A 246 -5.84 7.75 -11.02
N LYS A 247 -6.55 8.66 -11.70
CA LYS A 247 -6.09 10.07 -11.88
C LYS A 247 -5.94 10.85 -10.57
N GLY A 248 -6.60 10.42 -9.49
CA GLY A 248 -6.46 11.01 -8.16
C GLY A 248 -5.32 10.38 -7.33
N ILE A 249 -4.78 9.25 -7.78
CA ILE A 249 -3.76 8.47 -7.10
C ILE A 249 -2.38 8.69 -7.70
N ASP A 250 -2.30 8.67 -9.04
CA ASP A 250 -1.06 8.83 -9.78
C ASP A 250 -1.19 9.91 -10.86
N LYS A 251 -0.11 10.66 -11.07
CA LYS A 251 -0.01 11.70 -12.10
C LYS A 251 0.54 11.18 -13.43
N HIS A 252 1.13 9.99 -13.43
CA HIS A 252 1.74 9.38 -14.61
C HIS A 252 0.71 8.69 -15.50
N GLU A 253 1.01 8.63 -16.79
CA GLU A 253 0.22 7.84 -17.72
C GLU A 253 0.40 6.35 -17.43
N LEU A 254 -0.71 5.63 -17.21
CA LEU A 254 -0.66 4.18 -17.02
C LEU A 254 -0.24 3.49 -18.32
N LYS A 255 0.91 2.82 -18.29
CA LYS A 255 1.41 1.99 -19.37
C LYS A 255 1.38 0.53 -18.95
N VAL A 256 0.61 -0.28 -19.66
CA VAL A 256 0.42 -1.71 -19.36
C VAL A 256 0.77 -2.58 -20.57
N LYS A 257 1.26 -3.79 -20.28
CA LYS A 257 1.61 -4.79 -21.28
C LYS A 257 0.40 -5.58 -21.79
N TYR A 258 -0.59 -5.77 -20.93
CA TYR A 258 -1.75 -6.62 -21.20
C TYR A 258 -2.99 -5.79 -21.49
N THR A 259 -3.92 -6.36 -22.24
CA THR A 259 -5.22 -5.75 -22.51
C THR A 259 -6.32 -6.58 -21.86
N PHE A 260 -7.21 -5.92 -21.15
CA PHE A 260 -8.33 -6.54 -20.44
C PHE A 260 -9.66 -5.91 -20.90
N SER A 261 -10.75 -6.66 -20.76
CA SER A 261 -12.08 -6.17 -21.12
C SER A 261 -12.66 -5.21 -20.06
N ASN A 262 -12.23 -5.34 -18.81
CA ASN A 262 -12.70 -4.55 -17.68
C ASN A 262 -11.77 -4.69 -16.46
N ASN A 263 -12.02 -3.87 -15.44
CA ASN A 263 -11.30 -3.83 -14.17
C ASN A 263 -11.31 -5.19 -13.44
N SER A 264 -12.44 -5.86 -13.42
CA SER A 264 -12.59 -7.14 -12.71
C SER A 264 -11.71 -8.23 -13.30
N GLU A 265 -11.61 -8.30 -14.64
CA GLU A 265 -10.73 -9.26 -15.33
C GLU A 265 -9.25 -8.98 -15.04
N SER A 266 -8.83 -7.72 -15.10
CA SER A 266 -7.44 -7.34 -14.81
C SER A 266 -7.04 -7.64 -13.36
N PHE A 267 -7.95 -7.38 -12.42
CA PHE A 267 -7.74 -7.69 -11.01
C PHE A 267 -7.63 -9.19 -10.75
N ASP A 268 -8.54 -10.00 -11.34
CA ASP A 268 -8.48 -11.46 -11.21
C ASP A 268 -7.19 -12.04 -11.81
N PHE A 269 -6.73 -11.47 -12.93
CA PHE A 269 -5.46 -11.85 -13.55
C PHE A 269 -4.28 -11.56 -12.61
N ALA A 270 -4.22 -10.37 -12.03
CA ALA A 270 -3.18 -9.99 -11.09
C ALA A 270 -3.19 -10.84 -9.82
N ALA A 271 -4.37 -11.11 -9.26
CA ALA A 271 -4.51 -11.97 -8.08
C ALA A 271 -4.05 -13.41 -8.34
N ASN A 272 -4.32 -13.93 -9.54
CA ASN A 272 -3.84 -15.25 -9.95
C ASN A 272 -2.33 -15.27 -10.19
N ALA A 273 -1.75 -14.22 -10.78
CA ALA A 273 -0.29 -14.10 -10.94
C ALA A 273 0.43 -14.17 -9.60
N LEU A 274 0.00 -13.38 -8.60
CA LEU A 274 0.57 -13.43 -7.26
C LEU A 274 0.45 -14.81 -6.60
N LYS A 275 -0.73 -15.45 -6.69
CA LYS A 275 -0.93 -16.79 -6.12
C LYS A 275 -0.07 -17.87 -6.79
N ASN A 276 0.14 -17.76 -8.10
CA ASN A 276 1.02 -18.67 -8.84
C ASN A 276 2.47 -18.44 -8.43
N LEU A 277 2.91 -17.18 -8.34
CA LEU A 277 4.24 -16.83 -7.86
C LEU A 277 4.52 -17.39 -6.47
N LEU A 278 3.57 -17.27 -5.52
CA LEU A 278 3.68 -17.86 -4.19
C LEU A 278 3.87 -19.38 -4.25
N LYS A 279 3.05 -20.10 -5.03
CA LYS A 279 3.17 -21.56 -5.21
C LYS A 279 4.51 -21.97 -5.83
N GLU A 280 4.93 -21.29 -6.90
CA GLU A 280 6.20 -21.53 -7.58
C GLU A 280 7.39 -21.26 -6.68
N SER A 281 7.26 -20.30 -5.77
CA SER A 281 8.24 -20.01 -4.71
C SER A 281 8.18 -20.98 -3.52
N GLY A 282 7.32 -21.99 -3.56
CA GLY A 282 7.22 -23.04 -2.54
C GLY A 282 6.35 -22.70 -1.33
N TYR A 283 5.50 -21.65 -1.42
CA TYR A 283 4.51 -21.36 -0.38
C TYR A 283 3.23 -22.15 -0.61
N GLU A 284 2.69 -22.73 0.46
CA GLU A 284 1.41 -23.42 0.46
C GLU A 284 0.36 -22.61 1.22
N LYS A 285 -0.87 -22.63 0.72
CA LYS A 285 -1.99 -21.96 1.36
C LYS A 285 -2.70 -22.89 2.31
N ASP A 286 -2.86 -22.52 3.57
CA ASP A 286 -3.65 -23.25 4.56
C ASP A 286 -5.16 -23.00 4.45
N GLY A 287 -5.95 -23.67 5.30
CA GLY A 287 -7.41 -23.52 5.34
C GLY A 287 -7.92 -22.13 5.77
N ASN A 288 -7.04 -21.28 6.30
CA ASN A 288 -7.35 -19.92 6.75
C ASN A 288 -6.87 -18.83 5.75
N ASN A 289 -6.58 -19.23 4.52
CA ASN A 289 -6.01 -18.34 3.48
C ASN A 289 -4.63 -17.73 3.83
N VAL A 290 -3.86 -18.37 4.70
CA VAL A 290 -2.50 -18.00 5.07
C VAL A 290 -1.50 -18.80 4.23
N TRP A 291 -0.49 -18.13 3.68
CA TRP A 291 0.57 -18.72 2.87
C TRP A 291 1.85 -18.89 3.69
N LYS A 292 2.40 -20.10 3.71
CA LYS A 292 3.59 -20.48 4.49
C LYS A 292 4.51 -21.41 3.69
N LYS A 293 5.80 -21.40 3.99
CA LYS A 293 6.78 -22.44 3.59
C LYS A 293 6.88 -23.53 4.63
#